data_c766d22cd3b25d626c0fb4ed20c3bc67
#
_entry.id   c766d22cd3b25d626c0fb4ed20c3bc67
#
_cell.length_a   1.000
_cell.length_b   1.000
_cell.length_c   1.000
_cell.angle_alpha   90.00
_cell.angle_beta   90.00
_cell.angle_gamma   90.00
#
_symmetry.space_group_name_H-M   'P 1'
#
loop_
_entity.id
_entity.type
_entity.pdbx_description
1 polymer ?
#
loop_
_entity_poly.entity_id
_entity_poly.type
_entity_poly.pdbx_seq_one_letter_code
_entity_poly.pdbx_strand_id
1 'polypeptide(L)'
;MASGNPKKPGAGPLEGEDIETEHWEDARHWMSIYDDLIRFKLGLLERVRRELPKLPPVAQMAAVEDVTFIETQMEGYYSRLDLWYQRVWKLQGLWLDPNGRVLRHKGQEAVLTHREFELLQFLLEHPHRFYTASQIMGHAWSDAGLFPEEVRNYVMRVRKILARLEIPCDLVNRPGRGYSLTFRNTE
;
A
#
# COMPACT_ATOMS: atom_id res chain seq x y z
N MET A 1 -7.10 36.33 21.02
CA MET A 1 -6.25 35.18 21.39
C MET A 1 -6.60 34.01 20.45
N ALA A 2 -5.79 33.84 19.43
CA ALA A 2 -6.04 32.78 18.43
C ALA A 2 -5.56 31.45 19.01
N SER A 3 -6.50 30.56 19.31
CA SER A 3 -6.22 29.16 19.69
C SER A 3 -5.76 28.42 18.46
N GLY A 4 -4.46 28.35 18.27
CA GLY A 4 -3.85 27.47 17.25
C GLY A 4 -4.06 26.03 17.66
N ASN A 5 -4.98 25.37 16.98
CA ASN A 5 -5.12 23.91 17.05
C ASN A 5 -3.78 23.30 16.61
N PRO A 6 -3.08 22.49 17.43
CA PRO A 6 -1.85 21.86 16.98
C PRO A 6 -2.20 20.96 15.80
N LYS A 7 -1.65 21.26 14.61
CA LYS A 7 -1.69 20.36 13.46
C LYS A 7 -1.27 18.97 13.96
N LYS A 8 -2.18 17.99 13.86
CA LYS A 8 -1.81 16.58 14.02
C LYS A 8 -0.60 16.33 13.15
N PRO A 9 0.48 15.75 13.68
CA PRO A 9 1.66 15.41 12.89
C PRO A 9 1.36 14.16 12.04
N GLY A 10 0.51 14.32 11.04
CA GLY A 10 0.53 13.39 9.90
C GLY A 10 1.83 13.66 9.15
N ALA A 11 2.57 12.63 8.77
CA ALA A 11 3.77 12.81 7.97
C ALA A 11 3.35 13.49 6.64
N GLY A 12 3.57 14.78 6.57
CA GLY A 12 3.47 15.55 5.33
C GLY A 12 4.57 15.14 4.36
N PRO A 13 4.57 15.68 3.14
CA PRO A 13 5.66 15.45 2.19
C PRO A 13 7.00 15.85 2.82
N LEU A 14 8.04 15.08 2.51
CA LEU A 14 9.39 15.42 2.90
C LEU A 14 9.90 16.62 2.07
N GLU A 15 10.90 17.32 2.58
CA GLU A 15 11.50 18.43 1.86
C GLU A 15 12.11 17.96 0.54
N GLY A 16 11.81 18.66 -0.56
CA GLY A 16 12.26 18.31 -1.90
C GLY A 16 11.43 17.25 -2.61
N GLU A 17 10.36 16.74 -1.98
CA GLU A 17 9.48 15.75 -2.58
C GLU A 17 8.54 16.38 -3.62
N ASP A 18 8.64 15.91 -4.88
CA ASP A 18 7.74 16.29 -5.98
C ASP A 18 7.04 15.05 -6.54
N ILE A 19 5.78 14.82 -6.13
CA ILE A 19 4.96 13.68 -6.57
C ILE A 19 4.60 13.77 -8.07
N GLU A 20 4.70 14.94 -8.69
CA GLU A 20 4.39 15.13 -10.10
C GLU A 20 5.62 14.95 -11.01
N THR A 21 6.77 14.56 -10.44
CA THR A 21 7.98 14.29 -11.23
C THR A 21 7.68 13.41 -12.45
N GLU A 22 8.26 13.74 -13.60
CA GLU A 22 8.18 12.93 -14.82
C GLU A 22 9.31 11.89 -14.90
N HIS A 23 10.25 11.92 -13.96
CA HIS A 23 11.40 11.03 -13.91
C HIS A 23 11.14 9.84 -13.01
N TRP A 24 11.22 8.66 -13.59
CA TRP A 24 10.94 7.44 -12.86
C TRP A 24 11.99 7.13 -11.78
N GLU A 25 13.24 7.58 -11.99
CA GLU A 25 14.34 7.46 -11.04
C GLU A 25 14.05 8.23 -9.75
N ASP A 26 13.48 9.43 -9.86
CA ASP A 26 13.08 10.26 -8.70
C ASP A 26 11.95 9.55 -7.93
N ALA A 27 10.94 9.04 -8.64
CA ALA A 27 9.85 8.32 -8.03
C ALA A 27 10.34 7.05 -7.30
N ARG A 28 11.26 6.30 -7.90
CA ARG A 28 11.89 5.12 -7.27
C ARG A 28 12.72 5.51 -6.05
N HIS A 29 13.44 6.63 -6.12
CA HIS A 29 14.23 7.14 -5.00
C HIS A 29 13.33 7.44 -3.79
N TRP A 30 12.23 8.15 -3.99
CA TRP A 30 11.27 8.45 -2.92
C TRP A 30 10.59 7.20 -2.36
N MET A 31 10.25 6.22 -3.19
CA MET A 31 9.78 4.92 -2.72
C MET A 31 10.77 4.27 -1.76
N SER A 32 12.07 4.27 -2.12
CA SER A 32 13.13 3.72 -1.27
C SER A 32 13.22 4.45 0.07
N ILE A 33 13.17 5.79 0.06
CA ILE A 33 13.21 6.61 1.27
C ILE A 33 12.06 6.24 2.22
N TYR A 34 10.83 6.18 1.71
CA TYR A 34 9.67 5.84 2.56
C TYR A 34 9.70 4.40 3.06
N ASP A 35 10.15 3.44 2.24
CA ASP A 35 10.31 2.04 2.66
C ASP A 35 11.36 1.91 3.77
N ASP A 36 12.48 2.61 3.67
CA ASP A 36 13.52 2.63 4.69
C ASP A 36 13.05 3.30 5.99
N LEU A 37 12.31 4.41 5.91
CA LEU A 37 11.71 5.06 7.07
C LEU A 37 10.71 4.14 7.79
N ILE A 38 9.85 3.47 7.04
CA ILE A 38 8.87 2.51 7.58
C ILE A 38 9.62 1.35 8.25
N ARG A 39 10.62 0.76 7.59
CA ARG A 39 11.42 -0.34 8.11
C ARG A 39 12.14 0.05 9.40
N PHE A 40 12.75 1.24 9.44
CA PHE A 40 13.39 1.78 10.63
C PHE A 40 12.39 1.94 11.80
N LYS A 41 11.22 2.55 11.55
CA LYS A 41 10.18 2.76 12.56
C LYS A 41 9.60 1.44 13.07
N LEU A 42 9.38 0.45 12.20
CA LEU A 42 8.97 -0.90 12.62
C LEU A 42 9.98 -1.54 13.56
N GLY A 43 11.27 -1.46 13.23
CA GLY A 43 12.33 -1.97 14.10
C GLY A 43 12.41 -1.23 15.44
N LEU A 44 12.12 0.07 15.46
CA LEU A 44 12.04 0.86 16.69
C LEU A 44 10.86 0.42 17.55
N LEU A 45 9.67 0.31 16.98
CA LEU A 45 8.44 -0.15 17.67
C LEU A 45 8.63 -1.54 18.28
N GLU A 46 9.23 -2.46 17.53
CA GLU A 46 9.50 -3.81 18.02
C GLU A 46 10.44 -3.80 19.26
N ARG A 47 11.47 -2.96 19.23
CA ARG A 47 12.37 -2.80 20.38
C ARG A 47 11.65 -2.18 21.58
N VAL A 48 10.90 -1.11 21.38
CA VAL A 48 10.15 -0.45 22.47
C VAL A 48 9.14 -1.43 23.07
N ARG A 49 8.37 -2.15 22.27
CA ARG A 49 7.39 -3.14 22.77
C ARG A 49 8.04 -4.27 23.59
N ARG A 50 9.25 -4.68 23.23
CA ARG A 50 10.00 -5.71 23.96
C ARG A 50 10.48 -5.21 25.32
N GLU A 51 10.89 -3.94 25.44
CA GLU A 51 11.40 -3.34 26.67
C GLU A 51 10.29 -2.76 27.56
N LEU A 52 9.14 -2.41 27.00
CA LEU A 52 8.01 -1.78 27.69
C LEU A 52 7.61 -2.49 28.99
N PRO A 53 7.47 -3.84 29.06
CA PRO A 53 7.09 -4.53 30.28
C PRO A 53 8.12 -4.44 31.42
N LYS A 54 9.36 -4.06 31.11
CA LYS A 54 10.48 -3.98 32.07
C LYS A 54 10.60 -2.59 32.69
N LEU A 55 9.87 -1.60 32.18
CA LEU A 55 9.94 -0.21 32.64
C LEU A 55 9.10 0.01 33.90
N PRO A 56 9.45 0.98 34.77
CA PRO A 56 8.57 1.45 35.83
C PRO A 56 7.27 2.03 35.28
N PRO A 57 6.15 2.00 36.05
CA PRO A 57 4.81 2.41 35.54
C PRO A 57 4.77 3.80 34.90
N VAL A 58 5.44 4.78 35.46
CA VAL A 58 5.49 6.15 34.91
C VAL A 58 6.19 6.17 33.56
N ALA A 59 7.28 5.42 33.40
CA ALA A 59 8.01 5.31 32.13
C ALA A 59 7.23 4.50 31.09
N GLN A 60 6.44 3.51 31.52
CA GLN A 60 5.53 2.78 30.61
C GLN A 60 4.50 3.71 29.98
N MET A 61 3.89 4.63 30.74
CA MET A 61 2.92 5.56 30.21
C MET A 61 3.54 6.47 29.13
N ALA A 62 4.71 7.05 29.42
CA ALA A 62 5.40 7.88 28.43
C ALA A 62 5.78 7.08 27.16
N ALA A 63 6.27 5.86 27.32
CA ALA A 63 6.63 5.00 26.19
C ALA A 63 5.40 4.58 25.33
N VAL A 64 4.22 4.42 25.92
CA VAL A 64 2.96 4.18 25.18
C VAL A 64 2.57 5.39 24.34
N GLU A 65 2.73 6.61 24.86
CA GLU A 65 2.49 7.84 24.09
C GLU A 65 3.43 7.93 22.90
N ASP A 66 4.73 7.64 23.09
CA ASP A 66 5.71 7.62 22.02
C ASP A 66 5.39 6.56 20.96
N VAL A 67 4.95 5.37 21.37
CA VAL A 67 4.49 4.31 20.45
C VAL A 67 3.34 4.81 19.59
N THR A 68 2.31 5.39 20.20
CA THR A 68 1.15 5.93 19.49
C THR A 68 1.54 7.03 18.49
N PHE A 69 2.48 7.90 18.89
CA PHE A 69 3.01 8.94 18.00
C PHE A 69 3.75 8.35 16.79
N ILE A 70 4.60 7.34 17.00
CA ILE A 70 5.33 6.67 15.92
C ILE A 70 4.35 5.94 14.98
N GLU A 71 3.33 5.26 15.51
CA GLU A 71 2.30 4.58 14.72
C GLU A 71 1.54 5.57 13.83
N THR A 72 1.16 6.73 14.36
CA THR A 72 0.50 7.80 13.60
C THR A 72 1.39 8.33 12.47
N GLN A 73 2.70 8.52 12.73
CA GLN A 73 3.64 8.92 11.68
C GLN A 73 3.76 7.84 10.59
N MET A 74 3.78 6.57 10.98
CA MET A 74 3.87 5.47 10.02
C MET A 74 2.66 5.40 9.08
N GLU A 75 1.45 5.70 9.55
CA GLU A 75 0.26 5.80 8.67
C GLU A 75 0.48 6.84 7.57
N GLY A 76 1.08 7.99 7.90
CA GLY A 76 1.45 9.00 6.92
C GLY A 76 2.50 8.51 5.93
N TYR A 77 3.55 7.83 6.39
CA TYR A 77 4.58 7.26 5.51
C TYR A 77 4.03 6.19 4.57
N TYR A 78 3.14 5.31 5.05
CA TYR A 78 2.46 4.35 4.20
C TYR A 78 1.62 5.03 3.12
N SER A 79 0.86 6.06 3.48
CA SER A 79 0.05 6.82 2.53
C SER A 79 0.91 7.49 1.45
N ARG A 80 2.07 8.05 1.84
CA ARG A 80 3.02 8.64 0.88
C ARG A 80 3.65 7.58 -0.03
N LEU A 81 4.04 6.45 0.53
CA LEU A 81 4.58 5.33 -0.24
C LEU A 81 3.57 4.81 -1.27
N ASP A 82 2.28 4.69 -0.91
CA ASP A 82 1.23 4.29 -1.84
C ASP A 82 1.10 5.28 -3.02
N LEU A 83 1.19 6.59 -2.77
CA LEU A 83 1.18 7.62 -3.83
C LEU A 83 2.38 7.47 -4.77
N TRP A 84 3.57 7.19 -4.23
CA TRP A 84 4.78 6.97 -5.04
C TRP A 84 4.69 5.70 -5.88
N TYR A 85 4.11 4.61 -5.36
CA TYR A 85 3.82 3.44 -6.16
C TYR A 85 2.88 3.77 -7.33
N GLN A 86 1.80 4.50 -7.09
CA GLN A 86 0.88 4.93 -8.15
C GLN A 86 1.59 5.79 -9.20
N ARG A 87 2.50 6.68 -8.78
CA ARG A 87 3.29 7.50 -9.69
C ARG A 87 4.19 6.65 -10.58
N VAL A 88 4.94 5.73 -10.00
CA VAL A 88 5.80 4.80 -10.75
C VAL A 88 4.99 4.03 -11.80
N TRP A 89 3.80 3.56 -11.49
CA TRP A 89 2.98 2.85 -12.45
C TRP A 89 2.54 3.71 -13.63
N LYS A 90 2.10 4.92 -13.36
CA LYS A 90 1.76 5.89 -14.43
C LYS A 90 2.97 6.12 -15.34
N LEU A 91 4.15 6.32 -14.76
CA LEU A 91 5.39 6.51 -15.51
C LEU A 91 5.80 5.27 -16.31
N GLN A 92 5.47 4.08 -15.85
CA GLN A 92 5.67 2.82 -16.58
C GLN A 92 4.58 2.51 -17.61
N GLY A 93 3.60 3.39 -17.78
CA GLY A 93 2.53 3.24 -18.76
C GLY A 93 1.41 2.30 -18.33
N LEU A 94 1.27 2.05 -17.03
CA LEU A 94 0.12 1.32 -16.48
C LEU A 94 -1.04 2.29 -16.24
N TRP A 95 -2.19 1.99 -16.85
CA TRP A 95 -3.40 2.77 -16.71
C TRP A 95 -4.60 1.88 -16.43
N LEU A 96 -5.34 2.19 -15.37
CA LEU A 96 -6.61 1.53 -15.04
C LEU A 96 -7.76 2.53 -15.22
N ASP A 97 -8.61 2.29 -16.24
CA ASP A 97 -9.76 3.13 -16.55
C ASP A 97 -11.00 2.67 -15.75
N PRO A 98 -11.51 3.49 -14.82
CA PRO A 98 -12.66 3.12 -14.00
C PRO A 98 -13.96 3.09 -14.79
N ASN A 99 -14.11 3.89 -15.84
CA ASN A 99 -15.35 3.97 -16.63
C ASN A 99 -15.53 2.74 -17.52
N GLY A 100 -14.47 2.37 -18.25
CA GLY A 100 -14.48 1.20 -19.12
C GLY A 100 -14.09 -0.11 -18.42
N ARG A 101 -13.57 -0.04 -17.21
CA ARG A 101 -12.92 -1.16 -16.52
C ARG A 101 -11.83 -1.81 -17.39
N VAL A 102 -11.01 -0.96 -17.99
CA VAL A 102 -9.95 -1.38 -18.90
C VAL A 102 -8.60 -1.18 -18.24
N LEU A 103 -7.80 -2.24 -18.21
CA LEU A 103 -6.40 -2.19 -17.83
C LEU A 103 -5.55 -2.05 -19.08
N ARG A 104 -4.70 -1.02 -19.14
CA ARG A 104 -3.78 -0.76 -20.26
C ARG A 104 -2.34 -0.78 -19.78
N HIS A 105 -1.47 -1.37 -20.58
CA HIS A 105 -0.04 -1.36 -20.38
C HIS A 105 0.69 -1.47 -21.72
N LYS A 106 1.58 -0.53 -22.01
CA LYS A 106 2.44 -0.51 -23.21
C LYS A 106 1.67 -0.78 -24.52
N GLY A 107 0.51 -0.17 -24.69
CA GLY A 107 -0.32 -0.31 -25.89
C GLY A 107 -1.20 -1.56 -25.94
N GLN A 108 -1.09 -2.46 -24.98
CA GLN A 108 -1.99 -3.59 -24.82
C GLN A 108 -3.12 -3.25 -23.84
N GLU A 109 -4.29 -3.89 -24.02
CA GLU A 109 -5.41 -3.67 -23.13
C GLU A 109 -6.16 -4.95 -22.76
N ALA A 110 -6.84 -4.91 -21.61
CA ALA A 110 -7.74 -5.96 -21.15
C ALA A 110 -8.95 -5.36 -20.47
N VAL A 111 -10.14 -5.79 -20.88
CA VAL A 111 -11.39 -5.49 -20.20
C VAL A 111 -11.53 -6.39 -18.98
N LEU A 112 -11.84 -5.80 -17.85
CA LEU A 112 -12.04 -6.50 -16.58
C LEU A 112 -13.54 -6.61 -16.27
N THR A 113 -13.93 -7.71 -15.64
CA THR A 113 -15.24 -7.75 -14.99
C THR A 113 -15.26 -6.77 -13.81
N HIS A 114 -16.45 -6.42 -13.33
CA HIS A 114 -16.59 -5.48 -12.21
C HIS A 114 -15.75 -5.90 -11.00
N ARG A 115 -15.82 -7.16 -10.57
CA ARG A 115 -15.08 -7.67 -9.43
C ARG A 115 -13.57 -7.81 -9.63
N GLU A 116 -13.14 -8.13 -10.85
CA GLU A 116 -11.71 -8.12 -11.20
C GLU A 116 -11.13 -6.70 -11.15
N PHE A 117 -11.94 -5.72 -11.62
CA PHE A 117 -11.57 -4.32 -11.55
C PHE A 117 -11.42 -3.84 -10.10
N GLU A 118 -12.44 -4.04 -9.26
CA GLU A 118 -12.44 -3.64 -7.85
C GLU A 118 -11.29 -4.29 -7.08
N LEU A 119 -11.04 -5.59 -7.28
CA LEU A 119 -9.92 -6.29 -6.67
C LEU A 119 -8.58 -5.68 -7.09
N LEU A 120 -8.39 -5.46 -8.39
CA LEU A 120 -7.15 -4.92 -8.91
C LEU A 120 -6.95 -3.48 -8.45
N GLN A 121 -7.98 -2.63 -8.51
CA GLN A 121 -7.95 -1.25 -8.03
C GLN A 121 -7.52 -1.19 -6.56
N PHE A 122 -8.18 -1.95 -5.69
CA PHE A 122 -7.87 -2.00 -4.27
C PHE A 122 -6.41 -2.41 -4.00
N LEU A 123 -5.92 -3.45 -4.70
CA LEU A 123 -4.55 -3.91 -4.53
C LEU A 123 -3.52 -2.94 -5.14
N LEU A 124 -3.90 -2.19 -6.17
CA LEU A 124 -3.09 -1.14 -6.78
C LEU A 124 -2.99 0.11 -5.90
N GLU A 125 -4.03 0.40 -5.12
CA GLU A 125 -4.03 1.50 -4.14
C GLU A 125 -3.19 1.15 -2.89
N HIS A 126 -3.00 -0.14 -2.61
CA HIS A 126 -2.31 -0.64 -1.42
C HIS A 126 -1.27 -1.73 -1.75
N PRO A 127 -0.26 -1.43 -2.56
CA PRO A 127 0.73 -2.41 -2.98
C PRO A 127 1.60 -2.87 -1.81
N HIS A 128 2.18 -4.08 -1.98
CA HIS A 128 3.07 -4.71 -1.00
C HIS A 128 2.41 -5.00 0.38
N ARG A 129 1.14 -4.63 0.58
CA ARG A 129 0.37 -4.98 1.77
C ARG A 129 -0.39 -6.29 1.56
N PHE A 130 -0.46 -7.09 2.62
CA PHE A 130 -1.16 -8.37 2.60
C PHE A 130 -2.56 -8.22 3.19
N TYR A 131 -3.54 -8.72 2.46
CA TYR A 131 -4.94 -8.74 2.86
C TYR A 131 -5.49 -10.15 2.80
N THR A 132 -6.13 -10.60 3.87
CA THR A 132 -6.87 -11.87 3.88
C THR A 132 -8.05 -11.80 2.91
N ALA A 133 -8.59 -12.96 2.51
CA ALA A 133 -9.77 -13.00 1.66
C ALA A 133 -10.93 -12.20 2.25
N SER A 134 -11.17 -12.32 3.57
CA SER A 134 -12.24 -11.57 4.26
C SER A 134 -12.00 -10.05 4.24
N GLN A 135 -10.75 -9.60 4.38
CA GLN A 135 -10.42 -8.17 4.27
C GLN A 135 -10.62 -7.66 2.83
N ILE A 136 -10.21 -8.41 1.81
CA ILE A 136 -10.48 -8.07 0.41
C ILE A 136 -11.98 -7.95 0.15
N MET A 137 -12.78 -8.89 0.64
CA MET A 137 -14.24 -8.84 0.52
C MET A 137 -14.84 -7.60 1.17
N GLY A 138 -14.37 -7.24 2.38
CA GLY A 138 -14.88 -6.07 3.10
C GLY A 138 -14.44 -4.73 2.53
N HIS A 139 -13.24 -4.65 1.93
CA HIS A 139 -12.69 -3.39 1.42
C HIS A 139 -12.89 -3.19 -0.08
N ALA A 140 -12.69 -4.23 -0.89
CA ALA A 140 -12.81 -4.14 -2.34
C ALA A 140 -14.24 -4.38 -2.83
N TRP A 141 -14.99 -5.25 -2.17
CA TRP A 141 -16.33 -5.64 -2.61
C TRP A 141 -17.36 -5.34 -1.53
N SER A 142 -18.21 -4.35 -1.76
CA SER A 142 -19.27 -3.94 -0.82
C SER A 142 -20.45 -4.94 -0.71
N ASP A 143 -20.32 -6.14 -1.28
CA ASP A 143 -21.42 -7.11 -1.43
C ASP A 143 -21.24 -8.30 -0.48
N ALA A 144 -22.29 -8.58 0.32
CA ALA A 144 -22.32 -9.64 1.34
C ALA A 144 -22.53 -11.05 0.78
N GLY A 145 -22.60 -11.22 -0.55
CA GLY A 145 -22.99 -12.49 -1.19
C GLY A 145 -21.85 -13.42 -1.59
N LEU A 146 -20.58 -13.10 -1.26
CA LEU A 146 -19.42 -13.90 -1.63
C LEU A 146 -18.87 -14.69 -0.47
N PHE A 147 -18.25 -15.82 -0.79
CA PHE A 147 -17.47 -16.61 0.16
C PHE A 147 -15.96 -16.36 -0.03
N PRO A 148 -15.14 -16.41 1.05
CA PRO A 148 -13.69 -16.19 0.97
C PRO A 148 -12.97 -17.06 -0.06
N GLU A 149 -13.50 -18.26 -0.35
CA GLU A 149 -12.97 -19.21 -1.32
C GLU A 149 -13.06 -18.67 -2.76
N GLU A 150 -14.05 -17.83 -3.04
CA GLU A 150 -14.25 -17.23 -4.37
C GLU A 150 -13.18 -16.18 -4.71
N VAL A 151 -12.63 -15.51 -3.69
CA VAL A 151 -11.51 -14.55 -3.85
C VAL A 151 -10.36 -15.18 -4.64
N ARG A 152 -10.06 -16.45 -4.35
CA ARG A 152 -9.02 -17.20 -5.06
C ARG A 152 -9.24 -17.26 -6.57
N ASN A 153 -10.49 -17.40 -7.01
CA ASN A 153 -10.83 -17.48 -8.43
C ASN A 153 -10.58 -16.14 -9.13
N TYR A 154 -10.96 -15.02 -8.48
CA TYR A 154 -10.67 -13.68 -9.02
C TYR A 154 -9.19 -13.36 -9.03
N VAL A 155 -8.46 -13.73 -7.98
CA VAL A 155 -6.99 -13.62 -7.92
C VAL A 155 -6.35 -14.37 -9.09
N MET A 156 -6.79 -15.61 -9.38
CA MET A 156 -6.26 -16.38 -10.51
C MET A 156 -6.54 -15.72 -11.86
N ARG A 157 -7.73 -15.13 -12.06
CA ARG A 157 -8.09 -14.42 -13.29
C ARG A 157 -7.25 -13.16 -13.46
N VAL A 158 -7.14 -12.34 -12.41
CA VAL A 158 -6.31 -11.13 -12.42
C VAL A 158 -4.84 -11.47 -12.71
N ARG A 159 -4.28 -12.52 -12.10
CA ARG A 159 -2.91 -13.00 -12.43
C ARG A 159 -2.72 -13.29 -13.93
N LYS A 160 -3.68 -13.95 -14.55
CA LYS A 160 -3.63 -14.27 -16.01
C LYS A 160 -3.65 -12.99 -16.84
N ILE A 161 -4.44 -11.99 -16.44
CA ILE A 161 -4.52 -10.70 -17.13
C ILE A 161 -3.20 -9.94 -17.00
N LEU A 162 -2.65 -9.84 -15.78
CA LEU A 162 -1.37 -9.18 -15.50
C LEU A 162 -0.23 -9.83 -16.30
N ALA A 163 -0.18 -11.16 -16.34
CA ALA A 163 0.81 -11.91 -17.11
C ALA A 163 0.66 -11.69 -18.62
N ARG A 164 -0.57 -11.69 -19.14
CA ARG A 164 -0.84 -11.44 -20.56
C ARG A 164 -0.41 -10.05 -21.02
N LEU A 165 -0.59 -9.05 -20.18
CA LEU A 165 -0.21 -7.67 -20.45
C LEU A 165 1.27 -7.39 -20.10
N GLU A 166 2.02 -8.40 -19.69
CA GLU A 166 3.43 -8.29 -19.28
C GLU A 166 3.67 -7.19 -18.25
N ILE A 167 2.71 -6.99 -17.33
CA ILE A 167 2.86 -6.01 -16.26
C ILE A 167 3.90 -6.53 -15.26
N PRO A 168 4.90 -5.71 -14.89
CA PRO A 168 6.02 -6.15 -14.02
C PRO A 168 5.57 -6.22 -12.54
N CYS A 169 4.52 -6.96 -12.26
CA CYS A 169 4.02 -7.18 -10.91
C CYS A 169 3.56 -8.64 -10.72
N ASP A 170 3.52 -9.06 -9.46
CA ASP A 170 3.04 -10.37 -9.07
C ASP A 170 1.94 -10.21 -8.01
N LEU A 171 0.81 -10.88 -8.21
CA LEU A 171 -0.20 -11.03 -7.19
C LEU A 171 0.14 -12.29 -6.38
N VAL A 172 0.82 -12.09 -5.25
CA VAL A 172 1.34 -13.17 -4.40
C VAL A 172 0.33 -13.59 -3.33
N ASN A 173 0.48 -14.81 -2.83
CA ASN A 173 -0.25 -15.31 -1.66
C ASN A 173 0.75 -15.83 -0.63
N ARG A 174 0.61 -15.42 0.62
CA ARG A 174 1.36 -15.97 1.77
C ARG A 174 0.41 -16.63 2.75
N PRO A 175 0.65 -17.89 3.13
CA PRO A 175 -0.16 -18.57 4.14
C PRO A 175 -0.28 -17.74 5.43
N GLY A 176 -1.50 -17.62 5.97
CA GLY A 176 -1.80 -16.83 7.16
C GLY A 176 -1.78 -15.30 7.00
N ARG A 177 -1.29 -14.76 5.88
CA ARG A 177 -1.27 -13.32 5.61
C ARG A 177 -2.23 -12.89 4.50
N GLY A 178 -2.54 -13.78 3.54
CA GLY A 178 -3.43 -13.50 2.42
C GLY A 178 -2.69 -13.03 1.16
N TYR A 179 -3.31 -12.15 0.39
CA TYR A 179 -2.90 -11.72 -0.94
C TYR A 179 -2.28 -10.32 -0.91
N SER A 180 -1.31 -10.09 -1.78
CA SER A 180 -0.65 -8.79 -1.99
C SER A 180 -0.27 -8.64 -3.46
N LEU A 181 -0.38 -7.44 -3.99
CA LEU A 181 0.21 -7.07 -5.27
C LEU A 181 1.62 -6.52 -4.99
N THR A 182 2.63 -7.16 -5.60
CA THR A 182 4.03 -6.77 -5.43
C THR A 182 4.63 -6.46 -6.80
N PHE A 183 5.48 -5.43 -6.86
CA PHE A 183 6.17 -5.06 -8.10
C PHE A 183 7.53 -5.72 -8.14
N ARG A 184 7.88 -6.23 -9.34
CA ARG A 184 9.23 -6.66 -9.60
C ARG A 184 10.08 -5.40 -9.79
N ASN A 185 11.18 -5.30 -9.06
CA ASN A 185 12.18 -4.29 -9.39
C ASN A 185 12.72 -4.66 -10.77
N THR A 186 12.32 -3.92 -11.79
CA THR A 186 13.02 -3.92 -13.08
C THR A 186 14.34 -3.19 -12.83
N GLU A 187 15.43 -3.98 -12.81
CA GLU A 187 16.78 -3.45 -12.88
C GLU A 187 16.99 -2.64 -14.16
#